data_81b4210cfd948488db50e8677392030b
#
_entry.id   81b4210cfd948488db50e8677392030b
#
_cell.length_a   1.000
_cell.length_b   1.000
_cell.length_c   1.000
_cell.angle_alpha   90.00
_cell.angle_beta   90.00
_cell.angle_gamma   90.00
#
_symmetry.space_group_name_H-M   'P 1'
#
loop_
_entity.id
_entity.type
_entity.pdbx_description
1 polymer ?
#
loop_
_entity_poly.entity_id
_entity_poly.type
_entity_poly.pdbx_seq_one_letter_code
_entity_poly.pdbx_strand_id
1 'polypeptide(L)'
;KLVEEAPAPGLPDGVEQAMGDAAVKAAQAVGYYGAGTVEFIYQDGEFFFLEMNTRLQVEHPVSEMITDIDLVEWQIRVASGEELPMSQKQVDQSRRGHSIEIRINAEDPAGGKFLPSPGPITSLVPPDGFGVRFDTGYMSGDEVSQYYDNLVGKLVVWGRDRDIAIARTIRALDELVVEGVATTIPADLAILKHPDFAAVTHSTKWVEETLELSEVSAIQAPAPTNDDEAAPVVRRDTTVEVNGKRFDVSMWVPDQPVVAAGAAPIKKRAKRTSSSGGGTAASGSIEAPMQGTIVKVLVEVGQEV
;
A
#
# COMPACT_ATOMS: atom_id res chain seq x y z
N LYS A 1 10.66 3.06 3.66
CA LYS A 1 9.27 2.65 4.04
C LYS A 1 8.27 2.70 2.88
N LEU A 2 8.72 2.93 1.68
CA LEU A 2 7.90 2.86 0.46
C LEU A 2 8.36 1.69 -0.40
N VAL A 3 9.69 1.57 -0.58
CA VAL A 3 10.33 0.57 -1.42
C VAL A 3 11.43 -0.10 -0.62
N GLU A 4 11.39 -1.41 -0.53
CA GLU A 4 12.42 -2.27 0.06
C GLU A 4 12.95 -3.25 -0.98
N GLU A 5 14.23 -3.57 -0.94
CA GLU A 5 14.83 -4.51 -1.88
C GLU A 5 15.87 -5.45 -1.23
N ALA A 6 15.99 -6.65 -1.76
CA ALA A 6 16.98 -7.63 -1.36
C ALA A 6 17.54 -8.39 -2.61
N PRO A 7 18.88 -8.64 -2.65
CA PRO A 7 19.90 -8.13 -1.73
C PRO A 7 20.09 -6.62 -1.85
N ALA A 8 20.69 -5.98 -0.86
CA ALA A 8 21.00 -4.55 -0.90
C ALA A 8 21.95 -4.25 -2.05
N PRO A 9 21.59 -3.36 -3.00
CA PRO A 9 22.43 -3.02 -4.14
C PRO A 9 23.59 -2.11 -3.72
N GLY A 10 24.70 -2.20 -4.44
CA GLY A 10 25.81 -1.25 -4.33
C GLY A 10 26.69 -1.39 -3.08
N LEU A 11 26.50 -2.43 -2.27
CA LEU A 11 27.42 -2.70 -1.15
C LEU A 11 28.76 -3.22 -1.66
N PRO A 12 29.90 -2.71 -1.13
CA PRO A 12 31.22 -3.27 -1.41
C PRO A 12 31.35 -4.72 -0.91
N ASP A 13 32.26 -5.44 -1.53
CA ASP A 13 32.56 -6.82 -1.14
C ASP A 13 32.87 -6.94 0.36
N GLY A 14 32.24 -7.91 1.02
CA GLY A 14 32.44 -8.22 2.43
C GLY A 14 31.65 -7.35 3.42
N VAL A 15 31.07 -6.22 3.02
CA VAL A 15 30.27 -5.37 3.92
C VAL A 15 29.01 -6.09 4.37
N GLU A 16 28.29 -6.70 3.46
CA GLU A 16 27.09 -7.48 3.80
C GLU A 16 27.38 -8.58 4.82
N GLN A 17 28.48 -9.32 4.61
CA GLN A 17 28.91 -10.36 5.55
C GLN A 17 29.27 -9.78 6.94
N ALA A 18 29.98 -8.65 6.96
CA ALA A 18 30.35 -8.00 8.22
C ALA A 18 29.13 -7.49 8.99
N MET A 19 28.13 -6.95 8.29
CA MET A 19 26.85 -6.55 8.88
C MET A 19 26.08 -7.75 9.43
N GLY A 20 26.02 -8.84 8.68
CA GLY A 20 25.40 -10.10 9.11
C GLY A 20 26.05 -10.68 10.36
N ASP A 21 27.39 -10.72 10.38
CA ASP A 21 28.15 -11.19 11.55
C ASP A 21 27.92 -10.31 12.79
N ALA A 22 27.81 -9.00 12.60
CA ALA A 22 27.49 -8.06 13.66
C ALA A 22 26.07 -8.28 14.22
N ALA A 23 25.10 -8.50 13.33
CA ALA A 23 23.72 -8.80 13.69
C ALA A 23 23.60 -10.10 14.50
N VAL A 24 24.28 -11.16 14.05
CA VAL A 24 24.32 -12.45 14.77
C VAL A 24 24.97 -12.29 16.15
N LYS A 25 26.09 -11.56 16.25
CA LYS A 25 26.75 -11.29 17.55
C LYS A 25 25.85 -10.51 18.50
N ALA A 26 25.10 -9.51 18.00
CA ALA A 26 24.15 -8.76 18.81
C ALA A 26 23.05 -9.67 19.37
N ALA A 27 22.44 -10.52 18.54
CA ALA A 27 21.44 -11.48 18.95
C ALA A 27 21.96 -12.50 19.97
N GLN A 28 23.17 -13.05 19.75
CA GLN A 28 23.80 -14.01 20.63
C GLN A 28 24.12 -13.39 22.00
N ALA A 29 24.56 -12.14 22.06
CA ALA A 29 24.90 -11.45 23.29
C ALA A 29 23.73 -11.34 24.28
N VAL A 30 22.50 -11.35 23.77
CA VAL A 30 21.27 -11.27 24.57
C VAL A 30 20.51 -12.61 24.62
N GLY A 31 21.05 -13.67 24.03
CA GLY A 31 20.39 -14.99 23.97
C GLY A 31 19.07 -14.95 23.21
N TYR A 32 18.99 -14.11 22.17
CA TYR A 32 17.78 -13.94 21.38
C TYR A 32 17.48 -15.17 20.53
N TYR A 33 16.21 -15.55 20.48
CA TYR A 33 15.67 -16.56 19.57
C TYR A 33 14.34 -16.09 18.96
N GLY A 34 14.02 -16.56 17.76
CA GLY A 34 12.87 -16.13 16.98
C GLY A 34 13.26 -15.21 15.83
N ALA A 35 12.26 -14.72 15.10
CA ALA A 35 12.47 -13.77 14.01
C ALA A 35 12.85 -12.40 14.57
N GLY A 36 13.84 -11.77 13.97
CA GLY A 36 14.28 -10.42 14.33
C GLY A 36 15.12 -9.79 13.23
N THR A 37 15.26 -8.48 13.31
CA THR A 37 16.04 -7.68 12.36
C THR A 37 16.94 -6.73 13.12
N VAL A 38 18.21 -6.68 12.74
CA VAL A 38 19.15 -5.64 13.21
C VAL A 38 19.28 -4.61 12.11
N GLU A 39 18.98 -3.37 12.45
CA GLU A 39 19.05 -2.23 11.54
C GLU A 39 20.38 -1.50 11.66
N PHE A 40 20.93 -1.12 10.51
CA PHE A 40 22.17 -0.37 10.42
C PHE A 40 21.99 0.85 9.53
N ILE A 41 22.71 1.92 9.83
CA ILE A 41 22.97 3.01 8.87
C ILE A 41 24.28 2.68 8.17
N TYR A 42 24.26 2.74 6.83
CA TYR A 42 25.43 2.50 5.99
C TYR A 42 25.79 3.77 5.22
N GLN A 43 27.08 4.12 5.22
CA GLN A 43 27.63 5.20 4.40
C GLN A 43 29.12 4.95 4.10
N ASP A 44 29.53 5.11 2.85
CA ASP A 44 30.94 5.12 2.41
C ASP A 44 31.78 3.92 2.88
N GLY A 45 31.18 2.73 2.90
CA GLY A 45 31.84 1.49 3.32
C GLY A 45 31.78 1.21 4.81
N GLU A 46 31.26 2.13 5.61
CA GLU A 46 31.09 1.97 7.05
C GLU A 46 29.61 1.75 7.41
N PHE A 47 29.34 0.97 8.45
CA PHE A 47 28.00 0.75 8.95
C PHE A 47 27.93 0.92 10.46
N PHE A 48 26.81 1.44 10.93
CA PHE A 48 26.58 1.80 12.32
C PHE A 48 25.28 1.15 12.81
N PHE A 49 25.34 0.46 13.94
CA PHE A 49 24.16 -0.13 14.57
C PHE A 49 23.13 0.96 14.92
N LEU A 50 21.88 0.75 14.53
CA LEU A 50 20.77 1.63 14.86
C LEU A 50 19.90 1.00 15.96
N GLU A 51 19.26 -0.13 15.67
CA GLU A 51 18.39 -0.82 16.62
C GLU A 51 18.22 -2.31 16.26
N MET A 52 17.62 -3.07 17.17
CA MET A 52 17.14 -4.42 16.90
C MET A 52 15.63 -4.48 17.08
N ASN A 53 14.92 -4.91 16.06
CA ASN A 53 13.50 -5.21 16.10
C ASN A 53 13.31 -6.70 16.41
N THR A 54 12.79 -7.00 17.60
CA THR A 54 12.59 -8.39 18.09
C THR A 54 11.25 -8.96 17.59
N ARG A 55 10.98 -8.83 16.32
CA ARG A 55 9.76 -9.26 15.64
C ARG A 55 10.02 -9.40 14.15
N LEU A 56 9.09 -10.05 13.47
CA LEU A 56 9.02 -10.01 12.01
C LEU A 56 8.70 -8.58 11.54
N GLN A 57 9.40 -8.10 10.53
CA GLN A 57 9.14 -6.78 9.93
C GLN A 57 8.23 -6.88 8.72
N VAL A 58 7.71 -5.73 8.27
CA VAL A 58 6.82 -5.64 7.10
C VAL A 58 7.55 -6.18 5.87
N GLU A 59 8.80 -5.82 5.70
CA GLU A 59 9.67 -6.08 4.54
C GLU A 59 10.32 -7.48 4.50
N HIS A 60 9.97 -8.40 5.40
CA HIS A 60 10.51 -9.77 5.38
C HIS A 60 10.30 -10.51 4.05
N PRO A 61 9.22 -10.26 3.27
CA PRO A 61 8.99 -10.97 2.02
C PRO A 61 10.08 -10.81 0.97
N VAL A 62 10.86 -9.72 0.94
CA VAL A 62 11.97 -9.61 -0.01
C VAL A 62 13.04 -10.65 0.27
N SER A 63 13.29 -10.97 1.55
CA SER A 63 14.21 -12.05 1.95
C SER A 63 13.64 -13.42 1.62
N GLU A 64 12.36 -13.66 1.83
CA GLU A 64 11.67 -14.89 1.47
C GLU A 64 11.78 -15.18 -0.03
N MET A 65 11.52 -14.17 -0.86
CA MET A 65 11.51 -14.32 -2.32
C MET A 65 12.88 -14.67 -2.91
N ILE A 66 13.98 -14.24 -2.28
CA ILE A 66 15.33 -14.57 -2.77
C ILE A 66 15.90 -15.85 -2.17
N THR A 67 15.34 -16.34 -1.04
CA THR A 67 15.87 -17.52 -0.31
C THR A 67 14.98 -18.74 -0.39
N ASP A 68 13.71 -18.57 -0.79
CA ASP A 68 12.68 -19.63 -0.78
C ASP A 68 12.41 -20.16 0.64
N ILE A 69 12.47 -19.26 1.64
CA ILE A 69 12.25 -19.56 3.05
C ILE A 69 10.94 -18.88 3.50
N ASP A 70 10.03 -19.63 4.11
CA ASP A 70 8.87 -19.08 4.82
C ASP A 70 9.30 -18.71 6.25
N LEU A 71 9.54 -17.41 6.47
CA LEU A 71 9.98 -16.90 7.77
C LEU A 71 8.89 -17.01 8.83
N VAL A 72 7.63 -16.97 8.48
CA VAL A 72 6.52 -17.16 9.41
C VAL A 72 6.45 -18.62 9.87
N GLU A 73 6.61 -19.57 8.96
CA GLU A 73 6.71 -20.99 9.31
C GLU A 73 7.89 -21.22 10.25
N TRP A 74 9.07 -20.69 9.94
CA TRP A 74 10.25 -20.85 10.78
C TRP A 74 10.08 -20.21 12.16
N GLN A 75 9.41 -19.07 12.24
CA GLN A 75 9.08 -18.41 13.51
C GLN A 75 8.22 -19.33 14.39
N ILE A 76 7.22 -19.99 13.81
CA ILE A 76 6.34 -20.94 14.52
C ILE A 76 7.12 -22.18 14.98
N ARG A 77 7.98 -22.74 14.11
CA ARG A 77 8.82 -23.91 14.44
C ARG A 77 9.79 -23.61 15.59
N VAL A 78 10.49 -22.47 15.52
CA VAL A 78 11.40 -22.05 16.60
C VAL A 78 10.64 -21.83 17.91
N ALA A 79 9.45 -21.21 17.86
CA ALA A 79 8.60 -21.06 19.04
C ALA A 79 8.11 -22.40 19.63
N SER A 80 8.01 -23.43 18.78
CA SER A 80 7.68 -24.80 19.20
C SER A 80 8.90 -25.57 19.77
N GLY A 81 10.10 -24.96 19.78
CA GLY A 81 11.32 -25.54 20.29
C GLY A 81 12.12 -26.35 19.27
N GLU A 82 11.78 -26.24 17.98
CA GLU A 82 12.56 -26.88 16.91
C GLU A 82 13.84 -26.09 16.63
N GLU A 83 14.87 -26.79 16.19
CA GLU A 83 16.09 -26.17 15.65
C GLU A 83 15.83 -25.63 14.23
N LEU A 84 16.64 -24.65 13.81
CA LEU A 84 16.56 -24.12 12.44
C LEU A 84 16.83 -25.24 11.42
N PRO A 85 16.00 -25.37 10.37
CA PRO A 85 16.11 -26.47 9.40
C PRO A 85 17.31 -26.33 8.46
N MET A 86 17.94 -25.14 8.39
CA MET A 86 19.08 -24.85 7.53
C MET A 86 20.18 -24.12 8.29
N SER A 87 21.42 -24.39 7.92
CA SER A 87 22.57 -23.60 8.35
C SER A 87 22.66 -22.29 7.54
N GLN A 88 23.37 -21.28 8.07
CA GLN A 88 23.63 -20.02 7.35
C GLN A 88 24.20 -20.26 5.96
N LYS A 89 25.16 -21.17 5.82
CA LYS A 89 25.75 -21.52 4.54
C LYS A 89 24.73 -22.05 3.50
N GLN A 90 23.75 -22.83 3.96
CA GLN A 90 22.68 -23.33 3.07
C GLN A 90 21.75 -22.20 2.64
N VAL A 91 21.42 -21.29 3.57
CA VAL A 91 20.64 -20.09 3.27
C VAL A 91 21.36 -19.21 2.23
N ASP A 92 22.65 -18.95 2.42
CA ASP A 92 23.44 -18.14 1.47
C ASP A 92 23.48 -18.78 0.07
N GLN A 93 23.57 -20.11 0.02
CA GLN A 93 23.57 -20.87 -1.24
C GLN A 93 22.18 -20.93 -1.91
N SER A 94 21.10 -20.74 -1.17
CA SER A 94 19.74 -20.71 -1.73
C SER A 94 19.38 -19.37 -2.36
N ARG A 95 20.10 -18.30 -2.06
CA ARG A 95 19.82 -16.93 -2.54
C ARG A 95 19.83 -16.84 -4.06
N ARG A 96 18.75 -16.34 -4.64
CA ARG A 96 18.56 -16.24 -6.10
C ARG A 96 17.86 -14.95 -6.49
N GLY A 97 18.42 -14.28 -7.49
CA GLY A 97 17.78 -13.12 -8.09
C GLY A 97 17.74 -11.90 -7.19
N HIS A 98 16.74 -11.09 -7.41
CA HIS A 98 16.50 -9.83 -6.71
C HIS A 98 15.02 -9.67 -6.45
N SER A 99 14.65 -9.18 -5.28
CA SER A 99 13.26 -8.92 -4.91
C SER A 99 13.06 -7.47 -4.48
N ILE A 100 11.92 -6.91 -4.86
CA ILE A 100 11.48 -5.57 -4.48
C ILE A 100 10.11 -5.70 -3.82
N GLU A 101 9.92 -5.07 -2.67
CA GLU A 101 8.64 -4.87 -2.03
C GLU A 101 8.22 -3.41 -2.14
N ILE A 102 6.96 -3.19 -2.47
CA ILE A 102 6.31 -1.88 -2.46
C ILE A 102 5.20 -1.90 -1.42
N ARG A 103 5.24 -0.96 -0.49
CA ARG A 103 4.14 -0.77 0.46
C ARG A 103 3.06 0.09 -0.18
N ILE A 104 1.92 -0.51 -0.42
CA ILE A 104 0.75 0.22 -0.92
C ILE A 104 0.02 0.81 0.28
N ASN A 105 0.27 2.08 0.57
CA ASN A 105 -0.37 2.79 1.67
C ASN A 105 -1.54 3.63 1.14
N ALA A 106 -2.59 3.75 1.96
CA ALA A 106 -3.69 4.70 1.69
C ALA A 106 -3.23 6.12 2.07
N GLU A 107 -2.40 6.70 1.22
CA GLU A 107 -1.81 8.04 1.33
C GLU A 107 -1.86 8.75 -0.02
N ASP A 108 -2.13 10.05 0.00
CA ASP A 108 -2.07 10.90 -1.19
C ASP A 108 -0.67 11.52 -1.31
N PRO A 109 0.15 11.09 -2.28
CA PRO A 109 1.50 11.60 -2.48
C PRO A 109 1.53 12.95 -3.19
N ALA A 110 0.39 13.53 -3.56
CA ALA A 110 0.32 14.77 -4.31
C ALA A 110 1.13 15.89 -3.63
N GLY A 111 1.99 16.52 -4.42
CA GLY A 111 2.89 17.57 -3.95
C GLY A 111 3.85 17.12 -2.84
N GLY A 112 4.18 15.83 -2.74
CA GLY A 112 5.14 15.28 -1.78
C GLY A 112 4.66 15.23 -0.33
N LYS A 113 3.37 15.39 -0.06
CA LYS A 113 2.85 15.51 1.31
C LYS A 113 2.47 14.18 1.96
N PHE A 114 2.15 13.14 1.19
CA PHE A 114 1.75 11.83 1.69
C PHE A 114 0.66 11.90 2.77
N LEU A 115 -0.39 12.65 2.49
CA LEU A 115 -1.50 12.82 3.44
C LEU A 115 -2.30 11.52 3.54
N PRO A 116 -2.67 11.07 4.75
CA PRO A 116 -3.53 9.90 4.92
C PRO A 116 -4.84 10.01 4.15
N SER A 117 -5.25 8.90 3.52
CA SER A 117 -6.49 8.80 2.75
C SER A 117 -7.34 7.63 3.24
N PRO A 118 -7.89 7.71 4.47
CA PRO A 118 -8.81 6.69 4.98
C PRO A 118 -10.12 6.72 4.18
N GLY A 119 -10.79 5.56 4.10
CA GLY A 119 -12.08 5.45 3.41
C GLY A 119 -12.33 4.08 2.80
N PRO A 120 -13.46 3.93 2.08
CA PRO A 120 -13.84 2.66 1.49
C PRO A 120 -12.98 2.32 0.27
N ILE A 121 -12.52 1.07 0.19
CA ILE A 121 -11.90 0.48 -0.99
C ILE A 121 -13.02 -0.02 -1.90
N THR A 122 -13.34 0.72 -2.94
CA THR A 122 -14.43 0.35 -3.86
C THR A 122 -14.04 -0.75 -4.82
N SER A 123 -12.74 -0.82 -5.18
CA SER A 123 -12.17 -1.89 -6.01
C SER A 123 -10.74 -2.18 -5.57
N LEU A 124 -10.42 -3.47 -5.43
CA LEU A 124 -9.06 -3.98 -5.22
C LEU A 124 -8.84 -5.17 -6.14
N VAL A 125 -7.99 -5.00 -7.14
CA VAL A 125 -7.61 -6.07 -8.07
C VAL A 125 -6.09 -6.25 -8.02
N PRO A 126 -5.60 -7.30 -7.34
CA PRO A 126 -4.17 -7.59 -7.28
C PRO A 126 -3.58 -7.90 -8.65
N PRO A 127 -2.32 -7.52 -8.91
CA PRO A 127 -1.60 -7.96 -10.10
C PRO A 127 -1.23 -9.44 -9.99
N ASP A 128 -0.99 -10.10 -11.12
CA ASP A 128 -0.65 -11.51 -11.18
C ASP A 128 0.55 -11.77 -12.10
N GLY A 129 1.02 -13.00 -12.11
CA GLY A 129 2.06 -13.51 -12.98
C GLY A 129 3.32 -14.01 -12.27
N PHE A 130 4.27 -14.53 -13.08
CA PHE A 130 5.49 -15.12 -12.55
C PHE A 130 6.34 -14.14 -11.75
N GLY A 131 6.61 -14.49 -10.48
CA GLY A 131 7.42 -13.67 -9.56
C GLY A 131 6.70 -12.45 -9.02
N VAL A 132 5.37 -12.45 -9.02
CA VAL A 132 4.52 -11.43 -8.40
C VAL A 132 3.74 -12.05 -7.24
N ARG A 133 3.77 -11.39 -6.08
CA ARG A 133 3.03 -11.75 -4.88
C ARG A 133 2.40 -10.48 -4.32
N PHE A 134 1.15 -10.56 -3.91
CA PHE A 134 0.46 -9.45 -3.27
C PHE A 134 -0.13 -9.90 -1.92
N ASP A 135 0.44 -9.39 -0.83
CA ASP A 135 -0.01 -9.69 0.53
C ASP A 135 -0.91 -8.57 1.03
N THR A 136 -2.18 -8.88 1.25
CA THR A 136 -3.16 -7.90 1.74
C THR A 136 -4.14 -8.55 2.73
N GLY A 137 -4.65 -7.73 3.64
CA GLY A 137 -5.78 -8.07 4.50
C GLY A 137 -7.09 -7.44 4.06
N TYR A 138 -7.09 -6.69 2.95
CA TYR A 138 -8.25 -5.98 2.42
C TYR A 138 -8.80 -6.65 1.16
N MET A 139 -10.08 -6.41 0.90
CA MET A 139 -10.76 -6.75 -0.35
C MET A 139 -11.67 -5.60 -0.78
N SER A 140 -12.21 -5.68 -2.00
CA SER A 140 -13.21 -4.71 -2.46
C SER A 140 -14.41 -4.69 -1.52
N GLY A 141 -14.81 -3.50 -1.08
CA GLY A 141 -15.88 -3.28 -0.10
C GLY A 141 -15.40 -3.08 1.35
N ASP A 142 -14.13 -3.31 1.65
CA ASP A 142 -13.55 -2.99 2.95
C ASP A 142 -13.28 -1.50 3.10
N GLU A 143 -13.00 -1.06 4.33
CA GLU A 143 -12.70 0.32 4.66
C GLU A 143 -11.34 0.45 5.34
N VAL A 144 -10.49 1.38 4.84
CA VAL A 144 -9.24 1.76 5.51
C VAL A 144 -9.59 2.68 6.67
N SER A 145 -9.35 2.18 7.88
CA SER A 145 -9.67 2.88 9.11
C SER A 145 -8.74 4.06 9.36
N GLN A 146 -9.29 5.18 9.83
CA GLN A 146 -8.51 6.32 10.32
C GLN A 146 -7.81 6.06 11.68
N TYR A 147 -8.11 4.97 12.36
CA TYR A 147 -7.62 4.68 13.73
C TYR A 147 -6.45 3.71 13.77
N TYR A 148 -6.09 3.11 12.63
CA TYR A 148 -5.02 2.13 12.49
C TYR A 148 -4.06 2.52 11.39
N ASP A 149 -3.07 1.64 11.14
CA ASP A 149 -2.12 1.79 10.04
C ASP A 149 -2.86 1.84 8.68
N ASN A 150 -2.32 2.61 7.75
CA ASN A 150 -2.90 2.83 6.44
C ASN A 150 -2.36 1.87 5.36
N LEU A 151 -1.62 0.84 5.74
CA LEU A 151 -1.07 -0.17 4.82
C LEU A 151 -2.20 -1.02 4.21
N VAL A 152 -2.47 -0.84 2.94
CA VAL A 152 -3.47 -1.62 2.18
C VAL A 152 -2.92 -2.99 1.80
N GLY A 153 -1.66 -3.05 1.40
CA GLY A 153 -1.01 -4.30 1.01
C GLY A 153 0.45 -4.12 0.66
N LYS A 154 1.13 -5.26 0.42
CA LYS A 154 2.52 -5.32 0.00
C LYS A 154 2.58 -6.00 -1.36
N LEU A 155 3.08 -5.28 -2.36
CA LEU A 155 3.43 -5.85 -3.64
C LEU A 155 4.89 -6.32 -3.59
N VAL A 156 5.11 -7.61 -3.68
CA VAL A 156 6.45 -8.22 -3.62
C VAL A 156 6.77 -8.86 -4.95
N VAL A 157 7.84 -8.42 -5.57
CA VAL A 157 8.18 -8.82 -6.95
C VAL A 157 9.60 -9.35 -7.01
N TRP A 158 9.75 -10.52 -7.63
CA TRP A 158 11.03 -11.16 -7.87
C TRP A 158 11.46 -11.06 -9.33
N GLY A 159 12.75 -10.82 -9.57
CA GLY A 159 13.41 -10.91 -10.88
C GLY A 159 14.69 -11.72 -10.79
N ARG A 160 15.16 -12.27 -11.91
CA ARG A 160 16.46 -12.98 -11.95
C ARG A 160 17.65 -12.05 -11.66
N ASP A 161 17.45 -10.75 -11.85
CA ASP A 161 18.36 -9.66 -11.57
C ASP A 161 17.56 -8.40 -11.17
N ARG A 162 18.24 -7.34 -10.72
CA ARG A 162 17.62 -6.10 -10.26
C ARG A 162 16.83 -5.39 -11.36
N ASP A 163 17.35 -5.33 -12.56
CA ASP A 163 16.70 -4.63 -13.68
C ASP A 163 15.38 -5.31 -14.05
N ILE A 164 15.35 -6.65 -14.08
CA ILE A 164 14.13 -7.41 -14.29
C ILE A 164 13.14 -7.25 -13.12
N ALA A 165 13.63 -7.19 -11.88
CA ALA A 165 12.78 -6.95 -10.74
C ALA A 165 12.12 -5.56 -10.83
N ILE A 166 12.89 -4.50 -11.14
CA ILE A 166 12.37 -3.13 -11.34
C ILE A 166 11.31 -3.11 -12.45
N ALA A 167 11.66 -3.63 -13.64
CA ALA A 167 10.75 -3.61 -14.78
C ALA A 167 9.44 -4.37 -14.50
N ARG A 168 9.54 -5.51 -13.80
CA ARG A 168 8.38 -6.31 -13.40
C ARG A 168 7.55 -5.63 -12.32
N THR A 169 8.18 -4.94 -11.37
CA THR A 169 7.49 -4.17 -10.33
C THR A 169 6.70 -3.02 -10.95
N ILE A 170 7.29 -2.28 -11.90
CA ILE A 170 6.57 -1.23 -12.64
C ILE A 170 5.35 -1.79 -13.35
N ARG A 171 5.49 -2.91 -14.09
CA ARG A 171 4.36 -3.58 -14.75
C ARG A 171 3.28 -3.98 -13.74
N ALA A 172 3.67 -4.59 -12.63
CA ALA A 172 2.72 -5.04 -11.61
C ALA A 172 1.99 -3.87 -10.94
N LEU A 173 2.65 -2.72 -10.72
CA LEU A 173 2.01 -1.51 -10.22
C LEU A 173 1.04 -0.89 -11.24
N ASP A 174 1.40 -0.94 -12.55
CA ASP A 174 0.50 -0.46 -13.61
C ASP A 174 -0.76 -1.35 -13.77
N GLU A 175 -0.70 -2.63 -13.35
CA GLU A 175 -1.82 -3.57 -13.35
C GLU A 175 -2.63 -3.58 -12.04
N LEU A 176 -2.05 -3.12 -10.93
CA LEU A 176 -2.71 -3.08 -9.63
C LEU A 176 -3.81 -2.01 -9.61
N VAL A 177 -5.03 -2.44 -9.31
CA VAL A 177 -6.17 -1.52 -9.15
C VAL A 177 -6.51 -1.36 -7.67
N VAL A 178 -6.46 -0.14 -7.17
CA VAL A 178 -7.00 0.26 -5.85
C VAL A 178 -7.82 1.52 -6.06
N GLU A 179 -9.12 1.44 -5.83
CA GLU A 179 -10.05 2.55 -6.00
C GLU A 179 -10.77 2.87 -4.70
N GLY A 180 -11.22 4.12 -4.54
CA GLY A 180 -11.93 4.62 -3.37
C GLY A 180 -11.05 5.38 -2.38
N VAL A 181 -9.75 5.07 -2.34
CA VAL A 181 -8.74 5.78 -1.54
C VAL A 181 -7.58 6.20 -2.42
N ALA A 182 -6.91 7.30 -2.07
CA ALA A 182 -5.62 7.64 -2.69
C ALA A 182 -4.54 6.69 -2.16
N THR A 183 -3.56 6.35 -3.01
CA THR A 183 -2.48 5.44 -2.64
C THR A 183 -1.11 5.99 -3.02
N THR A 184 -0.05 5.40 -2.44
CA THR A 184 1.34 5.72 -2.76
C THR A 184 1.79 5.29 -4.15
N ILE A 185 1.01 4.51 -4.90
CA ILE A 185 1.36 3.95 -6.22
C ILE A 185 1.97 4.97 -7.18
N PRO A 186 1.45 6.19 -7.33
CA PRO A 186 2.05 7.18 -8.23
C PRO A 186 3.46 7.60 -7.82
N ALA A 187 3.73 7.74 -6.52
CA ALA A 187 5.06 8.05 -6.01
C ALA A 187 6.01 6.85 -6.18
N ASP A 188 5.53 5.64 -5.92
CA ASP A 188 6.32 4.41 -6.08
C ASP A 188 6.76 4.22 -7.54
N LEU A 189 5.87 4.48 -8.49
CA LEU A 189 6.20 4.49 -9.93
C LEU A 189 7.22 5.57 -10.28
N ALA A 190 7.12 6.77 -9.69
CA ALA A 190 8.08 7.85 -9.91
C ALA A 190 9.48 7.45 -9.38
N ILE A 191 9.55 6.82 -8.20
CA ILE A 191 10.80 6.28 -7.63
C ILE A 191 11.42 5.25 -8.57
N LEU A 192 10.67 4.21 -8.93
CA LEU A 192 11.19 3.09 -9.73
C LEU A 192 11.63 3.49 -11.14
N LYS A 193 11.00 4.51 -11.72
CA LYS A 193 11.33 5.03 -13.06
C LYS A 193 12.48 6.05 -13.04
N HIS A 194 12.91 6.50 -11.86
CA HIS A 194 13.94 7.51 -11.74
C HIS A 194 15.34 6.91 -11.98
N PRO A 195 16.21 7.58 -12.77
CA PRO A 195 17.55 7.08 -13.07
C PRO A 195 18.43 6.90 -11.82
N ASP A 196 18.28 7.73 -10.79
CA ASP A 196 19.03 7.62 -9.54
C ASP A 196 18.70 6.34 -8.78
N PHE A 197 17.43 5.87 -8.83
CA PHE A 197 17.05 4.61 -8.24
C PHE A 197 17.73 3.45 -8.96
N ALA A 198 17.72 3.44 -10.29
CA ALA A 198 18.42 2.43 -11.09
C ALA A 198 19.93 2.44 -10.82
N ALA A 199 20.53 3.63 -10.73
CA ALA A 199 21.97 3.83 -10.48
C ALA A 199 22.40 3.65 -9.02
N VAL A 200 21.46 3.45 -8.08
CA VAL A 200 21.73 3.33 -6.63
C VAL A 200 22.44 4.58 -6.06
N THR A 201 22.07 5.76 -6.53
CA THR A 201 22.64 7.03 -6.07
C THR A 201 21.71 7.81 -5.12
N HIS A 202 20.53 7.29 -4.84
CA HIS A 202 19.57 7.86 -3.90
C HIS A 202 20.08 7.76 -2.45
N SER A 203 19.74 8.77 -1.63
CA SER A 203 20.05 8.83 -0.21
C SER A 203 18.80 8.70 0.65
N THR A 204 18.96 8.67 1.98
CA THR A 204 17.84 8.62 2.93
C THR A 204 16.89 9.82 2.85
N LYS A 205 17.33 10.95 2.28
CA LYS A 205 16.54 12.17 2.09
C LYS A 205 16.13 12.42 0.63
N TRP A 206 16.53 11.53 -0.27
CA TRP A 206 16.39 11.75 -1.71
C TRP A 206 14.92 11.95 -2.15
N VAL A 207 13.97 11.24 -1.54
CA VAL A 207 12.53 11.42 -1.83
C VAL A 207 12.06 12.83 -1.49
N GLU A 208 12.55 13.40 -0.38
CA GLU A 208 12.14 14.72 0.11
C GLU A 208 12.86 15.86 -0.63
N GLU A 209 14.12 15.64 -1.04
CA GLU A 209 15.01 16.70 -1.55
C GLU A 209 15.11 16.70 -3.08
N THR A 210 14.89 15.56 -3.74
CA THR A 210 15.20 15.38 -5.17
C THR A 210 14.01 14.91 -5.99
N LEU A 211 13.12 14.07 -5.43
CA LEU A 211 12.03 13.49 -6.20
C LEU A 211 10.93 14.54 -6.45
N GLU A 212 10.69 14.85 -7.73
CA GLU A 212 9.64 15.77 -8.13
C GLU A 212 8.28 15.08 -8.15
N LEU A 213 7.46 15.35 -7.13
CA LEU A 213 6.09 14.86 -7.01
C LEU A 213 5.03 15.95 -7.28
N SER A 214 5.45 17.12 -7.76
CA SER A 214 4.55 18.24 -8.05
C SER A 214 3.52 17.94 -9.16
N GLU A 215 3.89 17.08 -10.10
CA GLU A 215 3.01 16.65 -11.20
C GLU A 215 2.17 15.41 -10.87
N VAL A 216 2.40 14.80 -9.71
CA VAL A 216 1.58 13.69 -9.24
C VAL A 216 0.20 14.24 -8.88
N SER A 217 -0.78 13.93 -9.71
CA SER A 217 -2.16 14.35 -9.47
C SER A 217 -2.73 13.58 -8.29
N ALA A 218 -3.37 14.30 -7.37
CA ALA A 218 -4.25 13.65 -6.40
C ALA A 218 -5.26 12.79 -7.14
N ILE A 219 -5.32 11.51 -6.84
CA ILE A 219 -6.44 10.69 -7.28
C ILE A 219 -7.64 11.23 -6.51
N GLN A 220 -8.54 11.96 -7.20
CA GLN A 220 -9.79 12.34 -6.59
C GLN A 220 -10.52 11.04 -6.26
N ALA A 221 -10.58 10.70 -4.97
CA ALA A 221 -11.56 9.73 -4.51
C ALA A 221 -12.91 10.16 -5.12
N PRO A 222 -13.68 9.24 -5.71
CA PRO A 222 -15.01 9.59 -6.18
C PRO A 222 -15.72 10.26 -5.02
N ALA A 223 -16.25 11.47 -5.26
CA ALA A 223 -16.98 12.20 -4.22
C ALA A 223 -18.00 11.22 -3.62
N PRO A 224 -18.13 11.15 -2.28
CA PRO A 224 -19.08 10.26 -1.67
C PRO A 224 -20.43 10.57 -2.33
N THR A 225 -20.92 9.61 -3.08
CA THR A 225 -22.30 9.66 -3.55
C THR A 225 -23.10 9.63 -2.29
N ASN A 226 -23.79 10.73 -1.98
CA ASN A 226 -24.75 10.75 -0.89
C ASN A 226 -25.89 9.80 -1.28
N ASP A 227 -25.68 8.51 -1.11
CA ASP A 227 -26.67 7.45 -1.28
C ASP A 227 -27.70 7.41 -0.14
N ASP A 228 -27.81 8.50 0.65
CA ASP A 228 -28.89 8.66 1.62
C ASP A 228 -30.23 9.05 0.97
N GLU A 229 -30.28 9.27 -0.34
CA GLU A 229 -31.52 9.18 -1.09
C GLU A 229 -31.56 7.86 -1.87
N ALA A 230 -31.74 6.75 -1.17
CA ALA A 230 -32.12 5.51 -1.81
C ALA A 230 -33.34 5.81 -2.72
N ALA A 231 -33.13 5.74 -4.03
CA ALA A 231 -34.23 5.95 -4.97
C ALA A 231 -35.40 5.06 -4.52
N PRO A 232 -36.62 5.60 -4.47
CA PRO A 232 -37.78 4.85 -3.99
C PRO A 232 -37.86 3.53 -4.76
N VAL A 233 -37.74 2.41 -4.04
CA VAL A 233 -37.86 1.09 -4.64
C VAL A 233 -39.31 0.71 -4.79
N VAL A 234 -39.72 0.27 -5.96
CA VAL A 234 -41.04 -0.28 -6.23
C VAL A 234 -40.96 -1.79 -6.31
N ARG A 235 -41.94 -2.43 -5.68
CA ARG A 235 -42.10 -3.88 -5.80
C ARG A 235 -42.64 -4.21 -7.20
N ARG A 236 -41.92 -5.11 -7.91
CA ARG A 236 -42.40 -5.71 -9.17
C ARG A 236 -42.51 -7.21 -8.99
N ASP A 237 -43.69 -7.72 -9.27
CA ASP A 237 -43.94 -9.15 -9.28
C ASP A 237 -43.85 -9.63 -10.73
N THR A 238 -43.07 -10.68 -10.97
CA THR A 238 -42.89 -11.29 -12.29
C THR A 238 -42.90 -12.83 -12.17
N THR A 239 -43.41 -13.52 -13.17
CA THR A 239 -43.35 -14.95 -13.23
C THR A 239 -42.16 -15.37 -14.10
N VAL A 240 -41.25 -16.16 -13.54
CA VAL A 240 -40.09 -16.69 -14.24
C VAL A 240 -40.25 -18.20 -14.41
N GLU A 241 -39.97 -18.70 -15.62
CA GLU A 241 -39.97 -20.14 -15.90
C GLU A 241 -38.52 -20.64 -15.98
N VAL A 242 -38.22 -21.63 -15.12
CA VAL A 242 -36.91 -22.30 -15.08
C VAL A 242 -37.12 -23.79 -15.21
N ASN A 243 -36.56 -24.41 -16.24
CA ASN A 243 -36.69 -25.85 -16.53
C ASN A 243 -38.15 -26.34 -16.56
N GLY A 244 -39.05 -25.54 -17.15
CA GLY A 244 -40.48 -25.88 -17.27
C GLY A 244 -41.30 -25.69 -15.97
N LYS A 245 -40.69 -25.19 -14.90
CA LYS A 245 -41.39 -24.80 -13.67
C LYS A 245 -41.52 -23.30 -13.58
N ARG A 246 -42.71 -22.81 -13.22
CA ARG A 246 -42.99 -21.39 -13.02
C ARG A 246 -42.83 -21.04 -11.57
N PHE A 247 -42.16 -19.88 -11.36
CA PHE A 247 -41.94 -19.27 -10.05
C PHE A 247 -42.44 -17.84 -10.09
N ASP A 248 -43.24 -17.44 -9.10
CA ASP A 248 -43.62 -16.04 -8.94
C ASP A 248 -42.55 -15.38 -8.05
N VAL A 249 -41.86 -14.39 -8.63
CA VAL A 249 -40.73 -13.70 -8.00
C VAL A 249 -41.14 -12.26 -7.74
N SER A 250 -40.99 -11.80 -6.49
CA SER A 250 -41.14 -10.40 -6.12
C SER A 250 -39.76 -9.76 -6.05
N MET A 251 -39.55 -8.67 -6.78
CA MET A 251 -38.30 -7.90 -6.79
C MET A 251 -38.58 -6.48 -6.36
N TRP A 252 -37.65 -5.90 -5.57
CA TRP A 252 -37.62 -4.48 -5.26
C TRP A 252 -36.58 -3.84 -6.16
N VAL A 253 -37.04 -3.02 -7.12
CA VAL A 253 -36.19 -2.36 -8.10
C VAL A 253 -36.31 -0.85 -7.97
N PRO A 254 -35.25 -0.07 -8.22
CA PRO A 254 -35.34 1.39 -8.25
C PRO A 254 -36.44 1.83 -9.22
N ASP A 255 -37.25 2.82 -8.82
CA ASP A 255 -38.33 3.39 -9.67
C ASP A 255 -37.70 4.21 -10.81
N GLN A 256 -37.21 3.52 -11.84
CA GLN A 256 -36.75 4.17 -13.06
C GLN A 256 -37.95 4.33 -14.01
N PRO A 257 -38.17 5.56 -14.53
CA PRO A 257 -39.21 5.77 -15.54
C PRO A 257 -38.90 4.88 -16.76
N VAL A 258 -39.87 4.06 -17.15
CA VAL A 258 -39.78 3.25 -18.38
C VAL A 258 -39.66 4.21 -19.53
N VAL A 259 -38.48 4.34 -20.13
CA VAL A 259 -38.30 5.10 -21.37
C VAL A 259 -38.90 4.26 -22.49
N ALA A 260 -40.09 4.61 -22.90
CA ALA A 260 -40.68 4.04 -24.11
C ALA A 260 -39.76 4.39 -25.30
N ALA A 261 -39.28 3.36 -26.00
CA ALA A 261 -38.46 3.55 -27.20
C ALA A 261 -39.26 4.39 -28.23
N GLY A 262 -38.86 5.66 -28.45
CA GLY A 262 -39.45 6.42 -29.52
C GLY A 262 -39.59 7.94 -29.36
N ALA A 263 -38.93 8.62 -28.43
CA ALA A 263 -38.92 10.08 -28.45
C ALA A 263 -37.52 10.64 -28.16
N ALA A 264 -37.00 11.44 -29.06
CA ALA A 264 -35.74 12.15 -28.92
C ALA A 264 -35.77 13.12 -27.72
N PRO A 265 -34.72 13.26 -26.91
CA PRO A 265 -34.74 14.09 -25.71
C PRO A 265 -34.69 15.59 -26.08
N ILE A 266 -35.71 16.35 -25.67
CA ILE A 266 -35.67 17.80 -25.67
C ILE A 266 -34.75 18.26 -24.56
N LYS A 267 -33.62 18.91 -24.92
CA LYS A 267 -32.67 19.51 -23.95
C LYS A 267 -33.38 20.59 -23.13
N LYS A 268 -33.71 20.30 -21.89
CA LYS A 268 -34.08 21.33 -20.92
C LYS A 268 -32.80 22.05 -20.44
N ARG A 269 -32.82 23.39 -20.64
CA ARG A 269 -31.78 24.32 -20.20
C ARG A 269 -31.61 24.25 -18.70
N ALA A 270 -30.40 23.96 -18.23
CA ALA A 270 -30.04 23.90 -16.83
C ALA A 270 -30.30 25.25 -16.14
N LYS A 271 -31.05 25.22 -15.06
CA LYS A 271 -31.25 26.35 -14.16
C LYS A 271 -30.01 26.42 -13.26
N ARG A 272 -29.26 27.52 -13.33
CA ARG A 272 -28.15 27.80 -12.42
C ARG A 272 -28.70 27.87 -10.99
N THR A 273 -28.41 26.90 -10.20
CA THR A 273 -28.49 27.01 -8.75
C THR A 273 -27.12 27.42 -8.22
N SER A 274 -27.11 28.53 -7.54
CA SER A 274 -25.97 29.07 -6.80
C SER A 274 -25.50 28.03 -5.76
N SER A 275 -24.25 27.61 -5.87
CA SER A 275 -23.60 26.81 -4.85
C SER A 275 -23.38 27.68 -3.59
N SER A 276 -24.18 27.50 -2.58
CA SER A 276 -23.76 27.86 -1.23
C SER A 276 -23.11 26.62 -0.60
N GLY A 277 -21.79 26.57 -0.62
CA GLY A 277 -21.02 25.65 0.20
C GLY A 277 -21.29 26.02 1.66
N GLY A 278 -21.98 25.16 2.36
CA GLY A 278 -22.19 25.25 3.78
C GLY A 278 -21.69 23.99 4.45
N GLY A 279 -20.38 23.85 4.56
CA GLY A 279 -19.79 23.02 5.61
C GLY A 279 -20.14 23.68 6.94
N THR A 280 -20.90 23.03 7.80
CA THR A 280 -21.16 23.49 9.15
C THR A 280 -19.90 23.38 9.99
N ALA A 281 -19.03 24.37 9.90
CA ALA A 281 -18.04 24.64 10.94
C ALA A 281 -18.76 25.27 12.15
N ALA A 282 -19.46 24.46 12.92
CA ALA A 282 -20.09 24.90 14.13
C ALA A 282 -19.19 24.58 15.32
N SER A 283 -18.02 25.20 15.43
CA SER A 283 -17.34 25.40 16.73
C SER A 283 -15.96 26.06 16.61
N GLY A 284 -15.42 26.35 15.42
CA GLY A 284 -14.05 26.89 15.33
C GLY A 284 -12.95 25.94 15.80
N SER A 285 -13.22 24.65 15.85
CA SER A 285 -12.21 23.62 16.14
C SER A 285 -11.77 22.93 14.85
N ILE A 286 -10.47 22.74 14.70
CA ILE A 286 -9.89 21.91 13.65
C ILE A 286 -9.58 20.56 14.28
N GLU A 287 -10.18 19.50 13.77
CA GLU A 287 -9.91 18.14 14.21
C GLU A 287 -8.87 17.48 13.29
N ALA A 288 -7.92 16.77 13.91
CA ALA A 288 -6.97 15.97 13.14
C ALA A 288 -7.70 14.72 12.61
N PRO A 289 -7.53 14.39 11.31
CA PRO A 289 -8.21 13.23 10.69
C PRO A 289 -7.71 11.88 11.20
N MET A 290 -6.59 11.85 11.92
CA MET A 290 -5.99 10.64 12.47
C MET A 290 -5.40 10.88 13.85
N GLN A 291 -5.21 9.81 14.63
CA GLN A 291 -4.44 9.86 15.87
C GLN A 291 -2.97 10.17 15.56
N GLY A 292 -2.41 11.15 16.25
CA GLY A 292 -1.03 11.54 16.10
C GLY A 292 -0.56 12.43 17.26
N THR A 293 0.75 12.62 17.34
CA THR A 293 1.35 13.55 18.30
C THR A 293 1.51 14.92 17.63
N ILE A 294 0.96 15.98 18.25
CA ILE A 294 1.18 17.34 17.77
C ILE A 294 2.62 17.73 18.06
N VAL A 295 3.42 17.80 17.01
CA VAL A 295 4.85 18.13 17.11
C VAL A 295 5.08 19.63 17.22
N LYS A 296 4.26 20.44 16.52
CA LYS A 296 4.38 21.90 16.53
C LYS A 296 3.06 22.57 16.23
N VAL A 297 2.75 23.65 16.95
CA VAL A 297 1.65 24.56 16.65
C VAL A 297 2.26 25.82 16.05
N LEU A 298 1.85 26.18 14.84
CA LEU A 298 2.43 27.30 14.07
C LEU A 298 1.62 28.60 14.21
N VAL A 299 0.54 28.58 14.98
CA VAL A 299 -0.38 29.72 15.16
C VAL A 299 -0.47 30.10 16.63
N GLU A 300 -0.75 31.36 16.91
CA GLU A 300 -0.96 31.88 18.26
C GLU A 300 -2.45 32.18 18.51
N VAL A 301 -2.83 32.20 19.79
CA VAL A 301 -4.22 32.50 20.17
C VAL A 301 -4.60 33.90 19.74
N GLY A 302 -5.62 34.01 18.88
CA GLY A 302 -6.10 35.29 18.32
C GLY A 302 -5.49 35.65 16.96
N GLN A 303 -4.64 34.81 16.38
CA GLN A 303 -4.13 35.00 15.03
C GLN A 303 -5.22 34.64 14.00
N GLU A 304 -5.44 35.48 13.01
CA GLU A 304 -6.26 35.16 11.84
C GLU A 304 -5.52 34.14 10.94
N VAL A 305 -6.21 33.10 10.52
CA VAL A 305 -5.69 32.01 9.67
C VAL A 305 -6.59 31.76 8.48
#